data_1fa4403765c4812cce16a938e01ec8a0
#
_entry.id   1fa4403765c4812cce16a938e01ec8a0
#
_cell.length_a   1.000
_cell.length_b   1.000
_cell.length_c   1.000
_cell.angle_alpha   90.00
_cell.angle_beta   90.00
_cell.angle_gamma   90.00
#
_symmetry.space_group_name_H-M   'P 1'
#
loop_
_entity.id
_entity.type
_entity.pdbx_description
1 polymer ?
#
loop_
_entity_poly.entity_id
_entity_poly.type
_entity_poly.pdbx_seq_one_letter_code
_entity_poly.pdbx_strand_id
1 'polypeptide(L)'
;MRDVKDPEIRRAEIMDAAMLLFMEKGYTNTTTQDIVDKVNISRGLLYYHFKNKEDILYCLVERYSEKLLREIHVIINDDDKTAIEKIRAFIDATIISTDNVSAEGTELQKTVDLEENRYMLDKLSHKLIEKLTLRG
;
A
#
# COMPACT_ATOMS: atom_id res chain seq x y z
N MET A 1 4.50 23.60 22.82
CA MET A 1 3.08 23.38 22.52
C MET A 1 2.91 22.00 21.90
N ARG A 2 1.99 21.23 22.44
CA ARG A 2 1.75 19.88 21.97
C ARG A 2 0.98 19.93 20.64
N ASP A 3 1.62 19.43 19.59
CA ASP A 3 0.97 19.35 18.28
C ASP A 3 0.07 18.13 18.26
N VAL A 4 -1.24 18.33 18.37
CA VAL A 4 -2.20 17.23 18.38
C VAL A 4 -2.76 17.07 16.98
N LYS A 5 -2.19 16.13 16.24
CA LYS A 5 -2.68 15.79 14.89
C LYS A 5 -3.82 14.79 14.97
N ASP A 6 -4.72 14.89 14.00
CA ASP A 6 -5.75 13.89 13.78
C ASP A 6 -5.10 12.50 13.68
N PRO A 7 -5.66 11.48 14.35
CA PRO A 7 -5.09 10.11 14.30
C PRO A 7 -4.91 9.57 12.89
N GLU A 8 -5.81 9.85 11.97
CA GLU A 8 -5.69 9.38 10.59
C GLU A 8 -4.55 10.06 9.85
N ILE A 9 -4.35 11.37 10.08
CA ILE A 9 -3.23 12.11 9.51
C ILE A 9 -1.91 11.54 10.06
N ARG A 10 -1.84 11.31 11.36
CA ARG A 10 -0.65 10.73 12.00
C ARG A 10 -0.37 9.33 11.47
N ARG A 11 -1.41 8.52 11.31
CA ARG A 11 -1.28 7.17 10.75
C ARG A 11 -0.70 7.21 9.33
N ALA A 12 -1.21 8.12 8.49
CA ALA A 12 -0.71 8.31 7.13
C ALA A 12 0.75 8.75 7.12
N GLU A 13 1.14 9.65 8.01
CA GLU A 13 2.54 10.09 8.14
C GLU A 13 3.48 8.92 8.47
N ILE A 14 3.05 8.06 9.38
CA ILE A 14 3.82 6.86 9.75
C ILE A 14 3.96 5.94 8.54
N MET A 15 2.88 5.73 7.81
CA MET A 15 2.89 4.89 6.61
C MET A 15 3.80 5.45 5.52
N ASP A 16 3.75 6.75 5.27
CA ASP A 16 4.59 7.41 4.27
C ASP A 16 6.07 7.34 4.65
N ALA A 17 6.39 7.57 5.92
CA ALA A 17 7.76 7.45 6.42
C ALA A 17 8.28 6.02 6.29
N ALA A 18 7.46 5.03 6.65
CA ALA A 18 7.81 3.63 6.51
C ALA A 18 8.07 3.26 5.05
N MET A 19 7.21 3.73 4.14
CA MET A 19 7.37 3.48 2.70
C MET A 19 8.70 4.03 2.18
N LEU A 20 9.04 5.27 2.55
CA LEU A 20 10.32 5.88 2.15
C LEU A 20 11.52 5.09 2.67
N LEU A 21 11.45 4.64 3.92
CA LEU A 21 12.53 3.83 4.52
C LEU A 21 12.65 2.46 3.86
N PHE A 22 11.53 1.84 3.54
CA PHE A 22 11.52 0.55 2.82
C PHE A 22 12.16 0.71 1.44
N MET A 23 11.92 1.82 0.74
CA MET A 23 12.53 2.13 -0.55
C MET A 23 14.03 2.41 -0.45
N GLU A 24 14.46 3.13 0.59
CA GLU A 24 15.86 3.52 0.77
C GLU A 24 16.74 2.40 1.32
N LYS A 25 16.25 1.69 2.33
CA LYS A 25 17.03 0.69 3.08
C LYS A 25 16.62 -0.75 2.81
N GLY A 26 15.47 -0.94 2.17
CA GLY A 26 14.82 -2.24 2.05
C GLY A 26 14.02 -2.57 3.31
N TYR A 27 13.01 -3.41 3.14
CA TYR A 27 12.11 -3.80 4.22
C TYR A 27 12.85 -4.49 5.37
N THR A 28 13.68 -5.48 5.04
CA THR A 28 14.41 -6.28 6.04
C THR A 28 15.32 -5.42 6.92
N ASN A 29 15.94 -4.40 6.32
CA ASN A 29 16.90 -3.54 7.00
C ASN A 29 16.26 -2.36 7.74
N THR A 30 14.96 -2.15 7.57
CA THR A 30 14.24 -1.07 8.24
C THR A 30 13.70 -1.57 9.58
N THR A 31 13.98 -0.84 10.65
CA THR A 31 13.48 -1.15 11.99
C THR A 31 12.33 -0.23 12.35
N THR A 32 11.54 -0.63 13.35
CA THR A 32 10.50 0.24 13.90
C THR A 32 11.11 1.49 14.53
N GLN A 33 12.32 1.39 15.08
CA GLN A 33 13.05 2.55 15.62
C GLN A 33 13.37 3.56 14.51
N ASP A 34 13.76 3.09 13.32
CA ASP A 34 14.02 3.96 12.18
C ASP A 34 12.78 4.79 11.83
N ILE A 35 11.61 4.16 11.88
CA ILE A 35 10.33 4.82 11.59
C ILE A 35 10.01 5.86 12.67
N VAL A 36 10.15 5.48 13.93
CA VAL A 36 9.93 6.36 15.09
C VAL A 36 10.81 7.61 14.99
N ASP A 37 12.08 7.43 14.68
CA ASP A 37 13.03 8.53 14.56
C ASP A 37 12.70 9.44 13.37
N LYS A 38 12.28 8.87 12.24
CA LYS A 38 11.96 9.63 11.05
C LYS A 38 10.71 10.51 11.23
N VAL A 39 9.69 9.97 11.89
CA VAL A 39 8.43 10.69 12.14
C VAL A 39 8.55 11.59 13.38
N ASN A 40 9.55 11.34 14.22
CA ASN A 40 9.75 12.03 15.49
C ASN A 40 8.56 11.88 16.43
N ILE A 41 8.20 10.62 16.67
CA ILE A 41 7.10 10.23 17.57
C ILE A 41 7.65 9.29 18.65
N SER A 42 6.83 8.96 19.64
CA SER A 42 7.16 7.96 20.64
C SER A 42 6.90 6.55 20.09
N ARG A 43 7.58 5.55 20.67
CA ARG A 43 7.30 4.14 20.37
C ARG A 43 5.86 3.77 20.72
N GLY A 44 5.34 4.31 21.81
CA GLY A 44 3.97 4.08 22.21
C GLY A 44 2.96 4.54 21.17
N LEU A 45 3.23 5.68 20.54
CA LEU A 45 2.36 6.19 19.49
C LEU A 45 2.43 5.31 18.23
N LEU A 46 3.61 4.82 17.86
CA LEU A 46 3.74 3.88 16.76
C LEU A 46 2.91 2.63 17.03
N TYR A 47 3.06 2.02 18.20
CA TYR A 47 2.36 0.78 18.55
C TYR A 47 0.86 0.99 18.84
N TYR A 48 0.44 2.22 19.03
CA TYR A 48 -0.97 2.56 19.05
C TYR A 48 -1.61 2.34 17.66
N HIS A 49 -0.88 2.66 16.61
CA HIS A 49 -1.38 2.57 15.23
C HIS A 49 -1.10 1.22 14.55
N PHE A 50 0.04 0.61 14.84
CA PHE A 50 0.48 -0.62 14.15
C PHE A 50 1.07 -1.59 15.15
N LYS A 51 0.75 -2.87 15.00
CA LYS A 51 1.22 -3.92 15.90
C LYS A 51 2.73 -4.19 15.76
N ASN A 52 3.21 -4.17 14.52
CA ASN A 52 4.58 -4.50 14.17
C ASN A 52 4.89 -3.97 12.77
N LYS A 53 6.09 -4.23 12.29
CA LYS A 53 6.55 -3.80 10.97
C LYS A 53 5.73 -4.44 9.84
N GLU A 54 5.37 -5.69 9.99
CA GLU A 54 4.54 -6.42 9.02
C GLU A 54 3.15 -5.82 8.90
N ASP A 55 2.59 -5.34 10.00
CA ASP A 55 1.29 -4.66 9.99
C ASP A 55 1.36 -3.37 9.17
N ILE A 56 2.45 -2.64 9.28
CA ILE A 56 2.68 -1.43 8.47
C ILE A 56 2.74 -1.80 6.97
N LEU A 57 3.51 -2.82 6.64
CA LEU A 57 3.61 -3.30 5.26
C LEU A 57 2.23 -3.73 4.72
N TYR A 58 1.48 -4.48 5.52
CA TYR A 58 0.13 -4.90 5.17
C TYR A 58 -0.75 -3.70 4.82
N CYS A 59 -0.73 -2.66 5.65
CA CYS A 59 -1.52 -1.46 5.43
C CYS A 59 -1.06 -0.67 4.19
N LEU A 60 0.24 -0.66 3.91
CA LEU A 60 0.79 -0.04 2.71
C LEU A 60 0.33 -0.75 1.43
N VAL A 61 0.38 -2.08 1.43
CA VAL A 61 -0.08 -2.88 0.28
C VAL A 61 -1.59 -2.72 0.09
N GLU A 62 -2.35 -2.69 1.18
CA GLU A 62 -3.79 -2.45 1.14
C GLU A 62 -4.10 -1.08 0.53
N ARG A 63 -3.41 -0.03 0.97
CA ARG A 63 -3.58 1.33 0.45
C ARG A 63 -3.28 1.39 -1.06
N TYR A 64 -2.19 0.78 -1.48
CA TYR A 64 -1.81 0.71 -2.90
C TYR A 64 -2.85 -0.06 -3.72
N SER A 65 -3.31 -1.19 -3.21
CA SER A 65 -4.32 -2.02 -3.88
C SER A 65 -5.66 -1.30 -4.03
N GLU A 66 -6.07 -0.56 -3.02
CA GLU A 66 -7.31 0.24 -3.08
C GLU A 66 -7.22 1.32 -4.14
N LYS A 67 -6.07 1.99 -4.23
CA LYS A 67 -5.83 3.00 -5.26
C LYS A 67 -5.95 2.39 -6.65
N LEU A 68 -5.32 1.24 -6.87
CA LEU A 68 -5.36 0.53 -8.14
C LEU A 68 -6.79 0.10 -8.48
N LEU A 69 -7.52 -0.43 -7.50
CA LEU A 69 -8.92 -0.84 -7.69
C LEU A 69 -9.81 0.34 -8.06
N ARG A 70 -9.59 1.51 -7.45
CA ARG A 70 -10.35 2.71 -7.80
C ARG A 70 -10.09 3.13 -9.25
N GLU A 71 -8.84 3.09 -9.69
CA GLU A 71 -8.47 3.41 -11.07
C GLU A 71 -9.14 2.46 -12.06
N ILE A 72 -9.12 1.17 -11.77
CA ILE A 72 -9.79 0.15 -12.59
C ILE A 72 -11.30 0.39 -12.62
N HIS A 73 -11.89 0.71 -11.48
CA HIS A 73 -13.32 0.95 -11.36
C HIS A 73 -13.77 2.15 -12.20
N VAL A 74 -12.99 3.22 -12.22
CA VAL A 74 -13.25 4.39 -13.06
C VAL A 74 -13.27 4.01 -14.55
N ILE A 75 -12.32 3.17 -14.98
CA ILE A 75 -12.24 2.71 -16.36
C ILE A 75 -13.48 1.88 -16.75
N ILE A 76 -13.86 0.94 -15.88
CA ILE A 76 -14.98 0.03 -16.13
C ILE A 76 -16.32 0.78 -16.18
N ASN A 77 -16.48 1.80 -15.36
CA ASN A 77 -17.73 2.55 -15.25
C ASN A 77 -17.83 3.78 -16.14
N ASP A 78 -16.88 3.97 -17.04
CA ASP A 78 -16.89 5.08 -17.99
C ASP A 78 -17.88 4.77 -19.12
N ASP A 79 -19.08 5.34 -19.06
CA ASP A 79 -20.16 5.12 -20.02
C ASP A 79 -19.85 5.68 -21.41
N ASP A 80 -18.89 6.61 -21.52
CA ASP A 80 -18.47 7.19 -22.79
C ASP A 80 -17.55 6.26 -23.59
N LYS A 81 -17.09 5.18 -22.99
CA LYS A 81 -16.21 4.21 -23.64
C LYS A 81 -16.95 2.95 -24.04
N THR A 82 -16.61 2.43 -25.22
CA THR A 82 -17.08 1.13 -25.67
C THR A 82 -16.43 0.02 -24.84
N ALA A 83 -16.98 -1.20 -24.91
CA ALA A 83 -16.40 -2.36 -24.23
C ALA A 83 -14.96 -2.60 -24.65
N ILE A 84 -14.65 -2.45 -25.94
CA ILE A 84 -13.29 -2.63 -26.46
C ILE A 84 -12.34 -1.54 -25.91
N GLU A 85 -12.80 -0.29 -25.86
CA GLU A 85 -12.02 0.80 -25.30
C GLU A 85 -11.74 0.59 -23.81
N LYS A 86 -12.71 0.07 -23.04
CA LYS A 86 -12.54 -0.27 -21.62
C LYS A 86 -11.49 -1.35 -21.45
N ILE A 87 -11.55 -2.41 -22.25
CA ILE A 87 -10.59 -3.51 -22.22
C ILE A 87 -9.19 -2.99 -22.53
N ARG A 88 -9.06 -2.15 -23.56
CA ARG A 88 -7.78 -1.53 -23.92
C ARG A 88 -7.24 -0.67 -22.77
N ALA A 89 -8.09 0.18 -22.19
CA ALA A 89 -7.70 1.04 -21.07
C ALA A 89 -7.26 0.21 -19.85
N PHE A 90 -7.95 -0.89 -19.58
CA PHE A 90 -7.59 -1.82 -18.50
C PHE A 90 -6.22 -2.46 -18.75
N ILE A 91 -6.00 -2.94 -19.97
CA ILE A 91 -4.71 -3.55 -20.36
C ILE A 91 -3.60 -2.51 -20.27
N ASP A 92 -3.81 -1.30 -20.79
CA ASP A 92 -2.83 -0.22 -20.73
C ASP A 92 -2.50 0.15 -19.29
N ALA A 93 -3.50 0.27 -18.42
CA ALA A 93 -3.29 0.55 -17.01
C ALA A 93 -2.48 -0.54 -16.32
N THR A 94 -2.73 -1.81 -16.67
CA THR A 94 -2.02 -2.96 -16.11
C THR A 94 -0.58 -3.06 -16.63
N ILE A 95 -0.38 -2.84 -17.92
CA ILE A 95 0.94 -2.88 -18.58
C ILE A 95 1.77 -1.67 -18.12
N ILE A 96 1.19 -0.48 -18.11
CA ILE A 96 1.87 0.73 -17.64
C ILE A 96 2.23 0.57 -16.15
N SER A 97 1.41 -0.14 -15.39
CA SER A 97 1.77 -0.51 -14.02
C SER A 97 2.99 -1.44 -13.96
N THR A 98 3.24 -2.24 -14.99
CA THR A 98 4.45 -3.08 -15.03
C THR A 98 5.67 -2.35 -15.57
N ASP A 99 5.48 -1.41 -16.49
CA ASP A 99 6.58 -0.65 -17.10
C ASP A 99 6.91 0.64 -16.35
N ASN A 100 5.90 1.28 -15.79
CA ASN A 100 6.02 2.47 -14.95
C ASN A 100 5.49 2.18 -13.55
N VAL A 101 5.83 1.00 -13.01
CA VAL A 101 5.53 0.74 -11.61
C VAL A 101 6.14 1.90 -10.84
N SER A 102 5.33 2.65 -10.13
CA SER A 102 5.83 3.66 -9.22
C SER A 102 6.91 2.99 -8.37
N ALA A 103 7.98 3.71 -8.03
CA ALA A 103 9.03 3.14 -7.18
C ALA A 103 8.42 2.45 -5.94
N GLU A 104 7.32 3.00 -5.44
CA GLU A 104 6.53 2.44 -4.34
C GLU A 104 5.99 1.04 -4.68
N GLY A 105 5.32 0.89 -5.83
CA GLY A 105 4.76 -0.40 -6.25
C GLY A 105 5.82 -1.46 -6.46
N THR A 106 6.95 -1.07 -7.07
CA THR A 106 8.09 -1.99 -7.30
C THR A 106 8.66 -2.49 -5.96
N GLU A 107 8.85 -1.59 -5.02
CA GLU A 107 9.41 -1.95 -3.71
C GLU A 107 8.43 -2.82 -2.92
N LEU A 108 7.15 -2.50 -2.96
CA LEU A 108 6.12 -3.33 -2.33
C LEU A 108 6.08 -4.73 -2.97
N GLN A 109 6.16 -4.80 -4.29
CA GLN A 109 6.18 -6.09 -5.00
C GLN A 109 7.38 -6.93 -4.59
N LYS A 110 8.58 -6.34 -4.59
CA LYS A 110 9.80 -7.05 -4.15
C LYS A 110 9.67 -7.56 -2.72
N THR A 111 9.10 -6.74 -1.83
CA THR A 111 8.93 -7.11 -0.43
C THR A 111 7.93 -8.25 -0.27
N VAL A 112 6.82 -8.18 -1.00
CA VAL A 112 5.76 -9.19 -0.96
C VAL A 112 6.24 -10.52 -1.54
N ASP A 113 7.12 -10.48 -2.54
CA ASP A 113 7.65 -11.69 -3.17
C ASP A 113 8.66 -12.45 -2.30
N LEU A 114 9.13 -11.87 -1.20
CA LEU A 114 10.00 -12.57 -0.27
C LEU A 114 9.25 -13.73 0.38
N GLU A 115 9.90 -14.89 0.42
CA GLU A 115 9.31 -16.11 0.99
C GLU A 115 8.86 -15.93 2.44
N GLU A 116 9.59 -15.15 3.21
CA GLU A 116 9.25 -14.83 4.62
C GLU A 116 7.93 -14.06 4.75
N ASN A 117 7.43 -13.45 3.66
CA ASN A 117 6.20 -12.67 3.66
C ASN A 117 5.00 -13.43 3.07
N ARG A 118 5.16 -14.72 2.81
CA ARG A 118 4.09 -15.56 2.20
C ARG A 118 2.80 -15.53 3.00
N TYR A 119 2.90 -15.50 4.31
CA TYR A 119 1.73 -15.42 5.20
C TYR A 119 0.95 -14.12 4.98
N MET A 120 1.65 -13.00 4.82
CA MET A 120 1.03 -11.71 4.53
C MET A 120 0.39 -11.69 3.15
N LEU A 121 1.05 -12.30 2.18
CA LEU A 121 0.53 -12.41 0.82
C LEU A 121 -0.82 -13.13 0.82
N ASP A 122 -0.95 -14.22 1.57
CA ASP A 122 -2.21 -14.94 1.70
C ASP A 122 -3.30 -14.06 2.30
N LYS A 123 -2.99 -13.33 3.37
CA LYS A 123 -3.95 -12.39 3.99
C LYS A 123 -4.38 -11.29 3.03
N LEU A 124 -3.44 -10.73 2.27
CA LEU A 124 -3.72 -9.70 1.28
C LEU A 124 -4.60 -10.23 0.16
N SER A 125 -4.32 -11.44 -0.31
CA SER A 125 -5.11 -12.09 -1.35
C SER A 125 -6.56 -12.28 -0.90
N HIS A 126 -6.78 -12.78 0.31
CA HIS A 126 -8.11 -12.94 0.88
C HIS A 126 -8.84 -11.60 1.00
N LYS A 127 -8.15 -10.57 1.46
CA LYS A 127 -8.74 -9.25 1.63
C LYS A 127 -9.11 -8.61 0.30
N LEU A 128 -8.27 -8.76 -0.72
CA LEU A 128 -8.57 -8.26 -2.07
C LEU A 128 -9.76 -8.98 -2.68
N ILE A 129 -9.83 -10.31 -2.54
CA ILE A 129 -10.96 -11.11 -3.02
C ILE A 129 -12.24 -10.68 -2.32
N GLU A 130 -12.20 -10.50 -1.01
CA GLU A 130 -13.35 -10.03 -0.23
C GLU A 130 -13.85 -8.68 -0.73
N LYS A 131 -12.95 -7.71 -0.95
CA LYS A 131 -13.29 -6.38 -1.47
C LYS A 131 -13.90 -6.44 -2.86
N LEU A 132 -13.37 -7.27 -3.74
CA LEU A 132 -13.89 -7.46 -5.09
C LEU A 132 -15.29 -8.09 -5.06
N THR A 133 -15.51 -9.05 -4.18
CA THR A 133 -16.81 -9.72 -4.01
C THR A 133 -17.86 -8.74 -3.48
N LEU A 134 -17.51 -7.91 -2.50
CA LEU A 134 -18.45 -6.94 -1.92
C LEU A 134 -18.81 -5.82 -2.90
N ARG A 135 -17.94 -5.50 -3.85
CA ARG A 135 -18.18 -4.46 -4.86
C ARG A 135 -18.79 -4.98 -6.16
N GLY A 136 -18.79 -6.27 -6.31
CA GLY A 136 -19.41 -6.93 -7.46
C GLY A 136 -20.91 -7.00 -7.30
#